data_f6108d2bdd18e13c3a165dffcfdfef34
#
_entry.id   f6108d2bdd18e13c3a165dffcfdfef34
#
_cell.length_a   1.000
_cell.length_b   1.000
_cell.length_c   1.000
_cell.angle_alpha   90.00
_cell.angle_beta   90.00
_cell.angle_gamma   90.00
#
_symmetry.space_group_name_H-M   'P 1'
#
loop_
_entity.id
_entity.type
_entity.pdbx_description
1 polymer ?
#
loop_
_entity_poly.entity_id
_entity_poly.type
_entity_poly.pdbx_seq_one_letter_code
_entity_poly.pdbx_strand_id
1 'polypeptide(L)'
;ITTANWDGFTSYWSIEEDVFYLDSIRCEHYDTNSRKIIGERIPNDTLLRVFKNFVEGERIVASWLTGDIRVATGKMIYYQHMGFERNYEHEQIFTIREGKVVGKQDYHNYVVDGFAFDKVKSNSDIRKLFPLKIEKYPELANVKRIIFSIRQARVDMHGNLVECEVKVLQPGDNQQLAEEMTRLLKAYHPWKVYYINGEFRALGIENWNIPYILHDK
;
A
#
# COMPACT_ATOMS: atom_id res chain seq x y z
N ILE A 1 -9.49 10.56 21.22
CA ILE A 1 -8.45 9.86 20.41
C ILE A 1 -9.17 8.79 19.61
N THR A 2 -9.02 8.79 18.30
CA THR A 2 -9.52 7.76 17.40
C THR A 2 -8.37 6.88 16.93
N THR A 3 -8.66 5.67 16.42
CA THR A 3 -7.64 4.82 15.81
C THR A 3 -7.01 5.43 14.55
N ALA A 4 -7.57 6.54 14.03
CA ALA A 4 -7.04 7.30 12.91
C ALA A 4 -6.11 8.44 13.33
N ASN A 5 -6.14 8.85 14.61
CA ASN A 5 -5.29 9.91 15.16
C ASN A 5 -4.85 9.52 16.58
N TRP A 6 -3.82 8.71 16.68
CA TRP A 6 -3.29 8.19 17.95
C TRP A 6 -2.66 9.28 18.80
N ASP A 7 -2.06 10.30 18.17
CA ASP A 7 -1.36 11.37 18.86
C ASP A 7 -2.32 12.43 19.40
N GLY A 8 -3.60 12.41 18.96
CA GLY A 8 -4.63 13.33 19.41
C GLY A 8 -4.47 14.76 18.91
N PHE A 9 -3.62 14.97 17.90
CA PHE A 9 -3.46 16.27 17.27
C PHE A 9 -3.24 16.17 15.77
N THR A 10 -3.57 17.27 15.07
CA THR A 10 -3.28 17.45 13.63
C THR A 10 -2.49 18.73 13.47
N SER A 11 -1.34 18.65 12.82
CA SER A 11 -0.50 19.80 12.49
C SER A 11 -0.71 20.24 11.05
N TYR A 12 -0.62 21.53 10.82
CA TYR A 12 -0.73 22.16 9.50
C TYR A 12 0.59 22.83 9.17
N TRP A 13 1.02 22.63 7.94
CA TRP A 13 2.36 22.99 7.48
C TRP A 13 2.28 23.72 6.15
N SER A 14 3.25 24.58 5.88
CA SER A 14 3.44 25.19 4.57
C SER A 14 4.89 25.14 4.12
N ILE A 15 5.10 25.25 2.82
CA ILE A 15 6.40 25.42 2.20
C ILE A 15 6.36 26.76 1.46
N GLU A 16 7.24 27.67 1.82
CA GLU A 16 7.43 28.96 1.15
C GLU A 16 8.92 29.22 0.95
N GLU A 17 9.31 29.57 -0.26
CA GLU A 17 10.71 29.82 -0.63
C GLU A 17 11.66 28.68 -0.19
N ASP A 18 11.21 27.44 -0.40
CA ASP A 18 11.90 26.21 0.00
C ASP A 18 12.14 26.05 1.53
N VAL A 19 11.42 26.81 2.36
CA VAL A 19 11.44 26.65 3.82
C VAL A 19 10.14 26.01 4.29
N PHE A 20 10.27 25.07 5.21
CA PHE A 20 9.15 24.32 5.79
C PHE A 20 8.74 24.91 7.13
N TYR A 21 7.49 25.34 7.24
CA TYR A 21 6.94 26.05 8.41
C TYR A 21 5.84 25.23 9.08
N LEU A 22 5.80 25.29 10.41
CA LEU A 22 4.66 24.88 11.20
C LEU A 22 3.68 26.05 11.36
N ASP A 23 2.50 25.95 10.73
CA ASP A 23 1.51 27.03 10.71
C ASP A 23 0.52 26.94 11.88
N SER A 24 0.09 25.74 12.24
CA SER A 24 -0.82 25.54 13.37
C SER A 24 -0.91 24.10 13.81
N ILE A 25 -1.37 23.90 15.03
CA ILE A 25 -1.72 22.58 15.59
C ILE A 25 -3.16 22.64 16.10
N ARG A 26 -3.94 21.60 15.81
CA ARG A 26 -5.27 21.36 16.41
C ARG A 26 -5.19 20.11 17.27
N CYS A 27 -5.61 20.23 18.53
CA CYS A 27 -5.79 19.09 19.42
C CYS A 27 -7.21 18.56 19.30
N GLU A 28 -7.35 17.24 19.21
CA GLU A 28 -8.65 16.57 19.14
C GLU A 28 -8.96 15.91 20.49
N HIS A 29 -10.16 16.17 21.01
CA HIS A 29 -10.67 15.49 22.18
C HIS A 29 -12.10 15.01 21.96
N TYR A 30 -12.50 13.95 22.65
CA TYR A 30 -13.86 13.45 22.61
C TYR A 30 -14.70 14.19 23.65
N ASP A 31 -15.69 14.96 23.17
CA ASP A 31 -16.68 15.58 24.05
C ASP A 31 -17.80 14.57 24.37
N THR A 32 -17.88 14.21 25.64
CA THR A 32 -18.88 13.24 26.14
C THR A 32 -20.32 13.76 26.07
N ASN A 33 -20.53 15.08 26.09
CA ASN A 33 -21.87 15.69 26.07
C ASN A 33 -22.47 15.65 24.66
N SER A 34 -21.70 16.09 23.67
CA SER A 34 -22.14 16.06 22.27
C SER A 34 -21.87 14.71 21.55
N ARG A 35 -21.12 13.80 22.19
CA ARG A 35 -20.66 12.53 21.61
C ARG A 35 -19.90 12.71 20.27
N LYS A 36 -19.16 13.80 20.15
CA LYS A 36 -18.39 14.14 18.96
C LYS A 36 -16.92 14.36 19.30
N ILE A 37 -16.08 14.22 18.27
CA ILE A 37 -14.69 14.67 18.36
C ILE A 37 -14.69 16.17 18.08
N ILE A 38 -14.16 16.94 19.02
CA ILE A 38 -13.99 18.39 18.89
C ILE A 38 -12.51 18.67 18.71
N GLY A 39 -12.18 19.49 17.70
CA GLY A 39 -10.81 19.93 17.46
C GLY A 39 -10.65 21.40 17.83
N GLU A 40 -9.74 21.70 18.74
CA GLU A 40 -9.40 23.06 19.14
C GLU A 40 -8.03 23.45 18.61
N ARG A 41 -7.95 24.64 18.01
CA ARG A 41 -6.68 25.19 17.56
C ARG A 41 -5.88 25.69 18.74
N ILE A 42 -4.61 25.29 18.86
CA ILE A 42 -3.70 25.87 19.85
C ILE A 42 -3.45 27.33 19.49
N PRO A 43 -3.56 28.26 20.47
CA PRO A 43 -3.26 29.69 20.25
C PRO A 43 -1.83 29.90 19.72
N ASN A 44 -1.69 30.85 18.80
CA ASN A 44 -0.40 31.07 18.12
C ASN A 44 0.71 31.50 19.08
N ASP A 45 0.39 32.33 20.07
CA ASP A 45 1.32 32.77 21.14
C ASP A 45 1.84 31.56 21.96
N THR A 46 0.98 30.57 22.17
CA THR A 46 1.37 29.33 22.84
C THR A 46 2.33 28.52 21.98
N LEU A 47 2.05 28.39 20.66
CA LEU A 47 2.95 27.71 19.74
C LEU A 47 4.30 28.42 19.66
N LEU A 48 4.33 29.73 19.48
CA LEU A 48 5.58 30.51 19.42
C LEU A 48 6.40 30.37 20.72
N ARG A 49 5.74 30.28 21.87
CA ARG A 49 6.40 30.05 23.16
C ARG A 49 6.98 28.63 23.28
N VAL A 50 6.24 27.62 22.84
CA VAL A 50 6.69 26.21 22.86
C VAL A 50 7.86 26.00 21.91
N PHE A 51 7.77 26.55 20.71
CA PHE A 51 8.77 26.41 19.65
C PHE A 51 9.75 27.59 19.60
N LYS A 52 9.96 28.31 20.71
CA LYS A 52 10.76 29.55 20.77
C LYS A 52 12.16 29.49 20.13
N ASN A 53 12.79 28.31 20.16
CA ASN A 53 14.12 28.08 19.59
C ASN A 53 14.11 27.94 18.05
N PHE A 54 12.93 27.87 17.46
CA PHE A 54 12.71 27.64 16.04
C PHE A 54 11.91 28.78 15.38
N VAL A 55 11.72 29.88 16.12
CA VAL A 55 10.99 31.06 15.63
C VAL A 55 11.95 31.96 14.85
N GLU A 56 11.59 32.23 13.61
CA GLU A 56 12.23 33.25 12.77
C GLU A 56 11.17 34.27 12.35
N GLY A 57 11.37 35.53 12.80
CA GLY A 57 10.33 36.55 12.69
C GLY A 57 9.07 36.18 13.48
N GLU A 58 7.95 35.99 12.80
CA GLU A 58 6.66 35.59 13.40
C GLU A 58 6.27 34.14 13.06
N ARG A 59 7.18 33.35 12.49
CA ARG A 59 6.92 32.00 12.00
C ARG A 59 7.80 30.96 12.68
N ILE A 60 7.31 29.74 12.71
CA ILE A 60 8.05 28.60 13.26
C ILE A 60 8.65 27.82 12.09
N VAL A 61 9.97 27.91 11.94
CA VAL A 61 10.73 27.14 10.95
C VAL A 61 10.97 25.75 11.49
N ALA A 62 10.61 24.72 10.72
CA ALA A 62 10.76 23.33 11.14
C ALA A 62 12.20 22.80 11.00
N SER A 63 13.20 23.56 11.48
CA SER A 63 14.62 23.22 11.33
C SER A 63 15.05 21.94 12.06
N TRP A 64 14.22 21.41 12.95
CA TRP A 64 14.42 20.08 13.56
C TRP A 64 14.07 18.91 12.62
N LEU A 65 13.39 19.19 11.48
CA LEU A 65 12.90 18.18 10.56
C LEU A 65 13.91 17.88 9.46
N THR A 66 14.26 16.59 9.34
CA THR A 66 15.03 16.05 8.23
C THR A 66 14.39 14.72 7.81
N GLY A 67 14.11 14.54 6.54
CA GLY A 67 13.46 13.34 5.99
C GLY A 67 12.55 13.67 4.82
N ASP A 68 11.83 12.68 4.35
CA ASP A 68 10.88 12.84 3.25
C ASP A 68 9.46 13.10 3.77
N ILE A 69 8.81 14.09 3.18
CA ILE A 69 7.40 14.41 3.44
C ILE A 69 6.61 14.12 2.17
N ARG A 70 5.55 13.34 2.32
CA ARG A 70 4.64 13.03 1.23
C ARG A 70 3.37 13.88 1.35
N VAL A 71 3.08 14.63 0.28
CA VAL A 71 1.83 15.34 0.09
C VAL A 71 1.01 14.58 -0.96
N ALA A 72 -0.19 14.16 -0.60
CA ALA A 72 -1.04 13.32 -1.44
C ALA A 72 -2.38 14.00 -1.73
N THR A 73 -2.82 13.95 -3.01
CA THR A 73 -4.10 14.50 -3.47
C THR A 73 -4.76 13.60 -4.51
N GLY A 74 -6.03 13.86 -4.79
CA GLY A 74 -6.81 13.09 -5.75
C GLY A 74 -7.41 11.81 -5.16
N LYS A 75 -7.67 10.82 -6.01
CA LYS A 75 -8.29 9.56 -5.60
C LYS A 75 -7.27 8.65 -4.93
N MET A 76 -7.72 7.88 -3.95
CA MET A 76 -6.92 6.81 -3.38
C MET A 76 -6.81 5.66 -4.40
N ILE A 77 -5.57 5.34 -4.80
CA ILE A 77 -5.25 4.31 -5.79
C ILE A 77 -5.08 2.95 -5.12
N TYR A 78 -4.40 2.93 -3.98
CA TYR A 78 -4.13 1.72 -3.23
C TYR A 78 -4.24 1.97 -1.73
N TYR A 79 -4.73 0.96 -1.00
CA TYR A 79 -4.79 0.95 0.45
C TYR A 79 -4.45 -0.44 0.97
N GLN A 80 -3.53 -0.49 1.91
CA GLN A 80 -3.27 -1.67 2.71
C GLN A 80 -3.50 -1.33 4.18
N HIS A 81 -4.25 -2.19 4.88
CA HIS A 81 -4.55 -1.97 6.30
C HIS A 81 -3.33 -2.32 7.18
N MET A 82 -2.23 -1.59 6.96
CA MET A 82 -0.99 -1.70 7.74
C MET A 82 -0.37 -0.30 7.86
N GLY A 83 -0.78 0.44 8.90
CA GLY A 83 -0.25 1.77 9.16
C GLY A 83 -0.66 2.82 8.11
N PHE A 84 0.31 3.48 7.51
CA PHE A 84 0.09 4.61 6.60
C PHE A 84 0.23 4.24 5.11
N GLU A 85 0.12 2.97 4.75
CA GLU A 85 0.28 2.51 3.37
C GLU A 85 -0.96 2.84 2.53
N ARG A 86 -1.01 4.09 2.09
CA ARG A 86 -2.01 4.61 1.15
C ARG A 86 -1.28 5.32 0.02
N ASN A 87 -1.68 5.02 -1.21
CA ASN A 87 -1.19 5.76 -2.36
C ASN A 87 -2.35 6.47 -3.05
N TYR A 88 -2.11 7.71 -3.42
CA TYR A 88 -3.08 8.57 -4.07
C TYR A 88 -2.67 8.88 -5.50
N GLU A 89 -3.62 9.35 -6.30
CA GLU A 89 -3.44 9.66 -7.71
C GLU A 89 -2.28 10.63 -7.97
N HIS A 90 -2.17 11.66 -7.13
CA HIS A 90 -1.06 12.61 -7.18
C HIS A 90 -0.32 12.59 -5.86
N GLU A 91 0.96 12.30 -5.92
CA GLU A 91 1.86 12.33 -4.76
C GLU A 91 3.08 13.18 -5.07
N GLN A 92 3.42 14.07 -4.13
CA GLN A 92 4.64 14.86 -4.15
C GLN A 92 5.50 14.45 -2.96
N ILE A 93 6.75 14.10 -3.21
CA ILE A 93 7.72 13.78 -2.16
C ILE A 93 8.70 14.95 -2.07
N PHE A 94 8.70 15.60 -0.92
CA PHE A 94 9.66 16.67 -0.60
C PHE A 94 10.74 16.10 0.30
N THR A 95 11.99 16.19 -0.13
CA THR A 95 13.14 15.87 0.73
C THR A 95 13.51 17.10 1.51
N ILE A 96 13.36 17.01 2.83
CA ILE A 96 13.64 18.10 3.76
C ILE A 96 14.96 17.82 4.47
N ARG A 97 15.80 18.84 4.60
CA ARG A 97 17.00 18.82 5.43
C ARG A 97 17.03 20.06 6.31
N GLU A 98 16.95 19.86 7.63
CA GLU A 98 16.94 20.94 8.61
C GLU A 98 15.92 22.03 8.27
N GLY A 99 14.68 21.62 7.94
CA GLY A 99 13.57 22.50 7.59
C GLY A 99 13.65 23.14 6.20
N LYS A 100 14.62 22.78 5.36
CA LYS A 100 14.72 23.27 3.98
C LYS A 100 14.42 22.19 2.97
N VAL A 101 13.67 22.51 1.94
CA VAL A 101 13.41 21.64 0.80
C VAL A 101 14.68 21.55 -0.04
N VAL A 102 15.28 20.38 -0.14
CA VAL A 102 16.47 20.12 -0.94
C VAL A 102 16.19 19.26 -2.17
N GLY A 103 14.99 18.71 -2.27
CA GLY A 103 14.54 17.93 -3.42
C GLY A 103 13.03 17.81 -3.47
N LYS A 104 12.50 17.61 -4.68
CA LYS A 104 11.08 17.37 -4.94
C LYS A 104 10.93 16.35 -6.04
N GLN A 105 10.01 15.40 -5.84
CA GLN A 105 9.58 14.43 -6.84
C GLN A 105 8.05 14.46 -6.94
N ASP A 106 7.53 14.48 -8.16
CA ASP A 106 6.12 14.45 -8.44
C ASP A 106 5.76 13.12 -9.11
N TYR A 107 4.70 12.47 -8.61
CA TYR A 107 4.20 11.21 -9.12
C TYR A 107 2.73 11.33 -9.53
N HIS A 108 2.40 10.74 -10.66
CA HIS A 108 1.03 10.49 -11.08
C HIS A 108 0.79 8.98 -11.04
N ASN A 109 0.12 8.52 -9.99
CA ASN A 109 -0.18 7.12 -9.76
C ASN A 109 -1.52 6.76 -10.42
N TYR A 110 -1.63 5.54 -10.95
CA TYR A 110 -2.85 5.06 -11.59
C TYR A 110 -2.98 3.54 -11.50
N VAL A 111 -4.19 3.06 -11.83
CA VAL A 111 -4.50 1.64 -11.92
C VAL A 111 -4.92 1.33 -13.35
N VAL A 112 -4.31 0.29 -13.93
CA VAL A 112 -4.83 -0.34 -15.15
C VAL A 112 -5.68 -1.52 -14.72
N ASP A 113 -6.94 -1.56 -15.14
CA ASP A 113 -7.86 -2.62 -14.73
C ASP A 113 -7.48 -3.97 -15.34
N GLY A 114 -7.71 -5.00 -14.55
CA GLY A 114 -7.36 -6.37 -14.89
C GLY A 114 -7.83 -7.33 -13.80
N PHE A 115 -7.32 -8.54 -13.87
CA PHE A 115 -7.60 -9.54 -12.86
C PHE A 115 -6.82 -9.26 -11.57
N ALA A 116 -7.51 -9.42 -10.44
CA ALA A 116 -6.93 -9.45 -9.12
C ALA A 116 -7.65 -10.52 -8.28
N PHE A 117 -6.96 -11.07 -7.31
CA PHE A 117 -7.52 -12.18 -6.51
C PHE A 117 -8.66 -11.78 -5.58
N ASP A 118 -8.84 -10.51 -5.31
CA ASP A 118 -10.03 -9.98 -4.61
C ASP A 118 -11.35 -10.27 -5.37
N LYS A 119 -11.24 -10.54 -6.67
CA LYS A 119 -12.38 -10.95 -7.53
C LYS A 119 -12.71 -12.44 -7.44
N VAL A 120 -11.86 -13.26 -6.83
CA VAL A 120 -12.08 -14.70 -6.64
C VAL A 120 -12.99 -14.93 -5.45
N LYS A 121 -14.18 -15.46 -5.69
CA LYS A 121 -15.19 -15.72 -4.66
C LYS A 121 -15.20 -17.15 -4.16
N SER A 122 -14.67 -18.09 -4.94
CA SER A 122 -14.72 -19.51 -4.64
C SER A 122 -13.50 -20.27 -5.18
N ASN A 123 -13.26 -21.47 -4.62
CA ASN A 123 -12.22 -22.37 -5.15
C ASN A 123 -12.54 -22.87 -6.57
N SER A 124 -13.83 -22.96 -6.94
CA SER A 124 -14.21 -23.33 -8.31
C SER A 124 -13.76 -22.26 -9.32
N ASP A 125 -13.70 -20.98 -8.92
CA ASP A 125 -13.20 -19.91 -9.76
C ASP A 125 -11.68 -20.06 -9.99
N ILE A 126 -10.92 -20.42 -8.95
CA ILE A 126 -9.48 -20.70 -9.07
C ILE A 126 -9.23 -21.82 -10.07
N ARG A 127 -9.98 -22.91 -9.99
CA ARG A 127 -9.84 -24.06 -10.91
C ARG A 127 -10.18 -23.71 -12.36
N LYS A 128 -11.15 -22.84 -12.58
CA LYS A 128 -11.51 -22.35 -13.92
C LYS A 128 -10.44 -21.42 -14.49
N LEU A 129 -9.89 -20.55 -13.65
CA LEU A 129 -8.86 -19.60 -14.06
C LEU A 129 -7.52 -20.27 -14.32
N PHE A 130 -7.15 -21.23 -13.48
CA PHE A 130 -5.88 -21.94 -13.52
C PHE A 130 -6.10 -23.46 -13.54
N PRO A 131 -6.54 -24.03 -14.68
CA PRO A 131 -6.92 -25.45 -14.77
C PRO A 131 -5.69 -26.35 -14.76
N LEU A 132 -5.37 -26.90 -13.59
CA LEU A 132 -4.33 -27.91 -13.44
C LEU A 132 -4.83 -29.25 -13.96
N LYS A 133 -4.00 -29.97 -14.70
CA LYS A 133 -4.26 -31.34 -15.17
C LYS A 133 -3.85 -32.33 -14.08
N ILE A 134 -4.71 -32.49 -13.06
CA ILE A 134 -4.42 -33.28 -11.85
C ILE A 134 -4.11 -34.73 -12.16
N GLU A 135 -4.69 -35.26 -13.23
CA GLU A 135 -4.44 -36.63 -13.70
C GLU A 135 -2.98 -36.93 -14.05
N LYS A 136 -2.17 -35.90 -14.24
CA LYS A 136 -0.72 -36.03 -14.47
C LYS A 136 0.07 -36.25 -13.18
N TYR A 137 -0.56 -36.13 -12.03
CA TYR A 137 0.07 -36.14 -10.71
C TYR A 137 -0.55 -37.23 -9.85
N PRO A 138 -0.21 -38.54 -10.06
CA PRO A 138 -0.82 -39.68 -9.32
C PRO A 138 -0.64 -39.55 -7.80
N GLU A 139 0.43 -38.89 -7.35
CA GLU A 139 0.71 -38.62 -5.94
C GLU A 139 -0.33 -37.71 -5.26
N LEU A 140 -1.15 -37.02 -6.06
CA LEU A 140 -2.21 -36.15 -5.55
C LEU A 140 -3.56 -36.86 -5.37
N ALA A 141 -3.68 -38.15 -5.69
CA ALA A 141 -4.93 -38.90 -5.67
C ALA A 141 -5.69 -38.83 -4.31
N ASN A 142 -4.94 -38.75 -3.20
CA ASN A 142 -5.52 -38.67 -1.85
C ASN A 142 -5.37 -37.27 -1.24
N VAL A 143 -4.94 -36.29 -2.02
CA VAL A 143 -4.72 -34.90 -1.53
C VAL A 143 -6.02 -34.12 -1.69
N LYS A 144 -6.49 -33.52 -0.59
CA LYS A 144 -7.71 -32.69 -0.62
C LYS A 144 -7.48 -31.29 -1.17
N ARG A 145 -6.32 -30.74 -0.91
CA ARG A 145 -5.94 -29.38 -1.34
C ARG A 145 -4.45 -29.26 -1.58
N ILE A 146 -4.11 -28.37 -2.49
CA ILE A 146 -2.74 -27.89 -2.70
C ILE A 146 -2.69 -26.45 -2.21
N ILE A 147 -1.59 -26.03 -1.61
CA ILE A 147 -1.34 -24.62 -1.30
C ILE A 147 -0.13 -24.17 -2.08
N PHE A 148 -0.34 -23.27 -3.03
CA PHE A 148 0.70 -22.60 -3.76
C PHE A 148 1.07 -21.31 -3.06
N SER A 149 2.36 -21.00 -2.94
CA SER A 149 2.90 -19.73 -2.49
C SER A 149 3.45 -18.98 -3.68
N ILE A 150 2.95 -17.79 -3.93
CA ILE A 150 3.46 -16.89 -4.97
C ILE A 150 4.30 -15.82 -4.29
N ARG A 151 5.50 -15.58 -4.83
CA ARG A 151 6.44 -14.58 -4.35
C ARG A 151 7.03 -13.82 -5.54
N GLN A 152 7.55 -12.63 -5.29
CA GLN A 152 8.26 -11.82 -6.27
C GLN A 152 7.48 -11.61 -7.58
N ALA A 153 6.15 -11.51 -7.48
CA ALA A 153 5.31 -11.29 -8.64
C ALA A 153 5.52 -9.89 -9.20
N ARG A 154 5.83 -9.80 -10.49
CA ARG A 154 6.06 -8.55 -11.20
C ARG A 154 5.28 -8.53 -12.51
N VAL A 155 4.60 -7.42 -12.77
CA VAL A 155 3.81 -7.19 -13.99
C VAL A 155 4.42 -6.05 -14.81
N ASP A 156 4.22 -6.10 -16.12
CA ASP A 156 4.53 -4.97 -17.00
C ASP A 156 3.33 -4.00 -17.12
N MET A 157 3.51 -2.90 -17.84
CA MET A 157 2.49 -1.88 -18.07
C MET A 157 1.23 -2.40 -18.80
N HIS A 158 1.34 -3.54 -19.47
CA HIS A 158 0.25 -4.15 -20.24
C HIS A 158 -0.51 -5.22 -19.44
N GLY A 159 -0.09 -5.50 -18.20
CA GLY A 159 -0.71 -6.53 -17.36
C GLY A 159 -0.22 -7.94 -17.68
N ASN A 160 0.96 -8.11 -18.26
CA ASN A 160 1.61 -9.40 -18.36
C ASN A 160 2.38 -9.69 -17.07
N LEU A 161 2.20 -10.90 -16.49
CA LEU A 161 3.01 -11.35 -15.37
C LEU A 161 4.38 -11.81 -15.90
N VAL A 162 5.39 -10.93 -15.80
CA VAL A 162 6.74 -11.15 -16.36
C VAL A 162 7.58 -12.03 -15.46
N GLU A 163 7.40 -11.93 -14.16
CA GLU A 163 8.16 -12.69 -13.17
C GLU A 163 7.27 -13.12 -12.01
N CYS A 164 7.47 -14.34 -11.54
CA CYS A 164 6.94 -14.82 -10.25
C CYS A 164 7.70 -16.09 -9.84
N GLU A 165 7.86 -16.26 -8.54
CA GLU A 165 8.32 -17.47 -7.90
C GLU A 165 7.10 -18.21 -7.32
N VAL A 166 6.90 -19.48 -7.71
CA VAL A 166 5.83 -20.33 -7.18
C VAL A 166 6.45 -21.50 -6.44
N LYS A 167 5.97 -21.74 -5.22
CA LYS A 167 6.31 -22.94 -4.42
C LYS A 167 5.06 -23.68 -4.01
N VAL A 168 5.14 -24.99 -3.91
CA VAL A 168 4.09 -25.84 -3.34
C VAL A 168 4.36 -25.99 -1.85
N LEU A 169 3.50 -25.42 -0.99
CA LEU A 169 3.63 -25.52 0.46
C LEU A 169 2.96 -26.80 1.01
N GLN A 170 1.91 -27.28 0.33
CA GLN A 170 1.18 -28.49 0.69
C GLN A 170 0.77 -29.22 -0.61
N PRO A 171 0.87 -30.55 -0.66
CA PRO A 171 1.23 -31.50 0.40
C PRO A 171 2.73 -31.53 0.73
N GLY A 172 3.57 -30.96 -0.08
CA GLY A 172 5.01 -30.87 0.04
C GLY A 172 5.62 -30.32 -1.24
N ASP A 173 6.92 -30.13 -1.27
CA ASP A 173 7.61 -29.57 -2.42
C ASP A 173 7.39 -30.45 -3.66
N ASN A 174 6.90 -29.83 -4.73
CA ASN A 174 6.66 -30.46 -6.04
C ASN A 174 6.98 -29.45 -7.14
N GLN A 175 8.16 -29.55 -7.70
CA GLN A 175 8.66 -28.60 -8.67
C GLN A 175 7.84 -28.60 -9.97
N GLN A 176 7.43 -29.77 -10.48
CA GLN A 176 6.64 -29.87 -11.72
C GLN A 176 5.28 -29.16 -11.57
N LEU A 177 4.65 -29.32 -10.42
CA LEU A 177 3.38 -28.67 -10.11
C LEU A 177 3.55 -27.16 -9.94
N ALA A 178 4.65 -26.70 -9.33
CA ALA A 178 4.99 -25.29 -9.21
C ALA A 178 5.25 -24.64 -10.58
N GLU A 179 5.96 -25.34 -11.47
CA GLU A 179 6.22 -24.90 -12.85
C GLU A 179 4.94 -24.81 -13.67
N GLU A 180 4.05 -25.80 -13.56
CA GLU A 180 2.74 -25.77 -14.24
C GLU A 180 1.88 -24.59 -13.76
N MET A 181 1.81 -24.35 -12.45
CA MET A 181 1.11 -23.19 -11.92
C MET A 181 1.76 -21.88 -12.38
N THR A 182 3.07 -21.78 -12.38
CA THR A 182 3.79 -20.62 -12.91
C THR A 182 3.40 -20.35 -14.36
N ARG A 183 3.36 -21.39 -15.19
CA ARG A 183 2.94 -21.31 -16.59
C ARG A 183 1.52 -20.80 -16.74
N LEU A 184 0.59 -21.30 -15.92
CA LEU A 184 -0.82 -20.87 -15.92
C LEU A 184 -0.97 -19.42 -15.50
N LEU A 185 -0.26 -19.00 -14.44
CA LEU A 185 -0.27 -17.62 -13.96
C LEU A 185 0.27 -16.65 -15.02
N LYS A 186 1.39 -17.01 -15.68
CA LYS A 186 1.98 -16.19 -16.76
C LYS A 186 1.14 -16.17 -18.05
N ALA A 187 0.37 -17.22 -18.30
CA ALA A 187 -0.54 -17.28 -19.45
C ALA A 187 -1.82 -16.47 -19.24
N TYR A 188 -2.14 -16.14 -18.00
CA TYR A 188 -3.32 -15.33 -17.69
C TYR A 188 -3.06 -13.84 -17.98
N HIS A 189 -4.02 -13.20 -18.66
CA HIS A 189 -3.90 -11.79 -19.06
C HIS A 189 -5.29 -11.16 -19.24
N PRO A 190 -5.48 -9.85 -18.90
CA PRO A 190 -4.52 -8.99 -18.23
C PRO A 190 -4.59 -9.12 -16.70
N TRP A 191 -3.47 -9.02 -16.04
CA TRP A 191 -3.38 -8.79 -14.61
C TRP A 191 -3.63 -7.33 -14.28
N LYS A 192 -4.20 -7.03 -13.10
CA LYS A 192 -4.37 -5.68 -12.61
C LYS A 192 -3.00 -5.06 -12.29
N VAL A 193 -2.75 -3.88 -12.85
CA VAL A 193 -1.48 -3.18 -12.71
C VAL A 193 -1.68 -1.93 -11.88
N TYR A 194 -0.84 -1.76 -10.87
CA TYR A 194 -0.71 -0.51 -10.14
C TYR A 194 0.59 0.17 -10.55
N TYR A 195 0.48 1.41 -11.05
CA TYR A 195 1.63 2.26 -11.25
C TYR A 195 1.75 3.18 -10.07
N ILE A 196 2.76 2.98 -9.23
CA ILE A 196 2.95 3.70 -7.97
C ILE A 196 4.40 4.15 -7.86
N ASN A 197 4.60 5.45 -7.70
CA ASN A 197 5.91 6.07 -7.49
C ASN A 197 6.95 5.68 -8.56
N GLY A 198 6.50 5.62 -9.82
CA GLY A 198 7.36 5.29 -10.96
C GLY A 198 7.53 3.80 -11.25
N GLU A 199 6.89 2.90 -10.48
CA GLU A 199 7.03 1.46 -10.63
C GLU A 199 5.70 0.77 -10.94
N PHE A 200 5.76 -0.26 -11.79
CA PHE A 200 4.64 -1.16 -12.02
C PHE A 200 4.61 -2.25 -10.96
N ARG A 201 3.48 -2.40 -10.27
CA ARG A 201 3.29 -3.34 -9.15
C ARG A 201 2.11 -4.24 -9.37
N ALA A 202 2.27 -5.50 -8.98
CA ALA A 202 1.22 -6.53 -8.99
C ALA A 202 0.61 -6.70 -7.61
N LEU A 203 0.16 -5.61 -7.00
CA LEU A 203 -0.41 -5.64 -5.65
C LEU A 203 -1.60 -6.61 -5.57
N GLY A 204 -1.65 -7.41 -4.49
CA GLY A 204 -2.67 -8.44 -4.28
C GLY A 204 -2.27 -9.84 -4.74
N ILE A 205 -1.17 -9.98 -5.53
CA ILE A 205 -0.56 -11.30 -5.83
C ILE A 205 0.85 -11.44 -5.26
N GLU A 206 1.47 -10.33 -4.88
CA GLU A 206 2.74 -10.36 -4.15
C GLU A 206 2.55 -11.03 -2.79
N ASN A 207 3.38 -12.02 -2.48
CA ASN A 207 3.32 -12.76 -1.21
C ASN A 207 1.98 -13.46 -0.92
N TRP A 208 1.33 -14.00 -1.93
CA TRP A 208 0.04 -14.62 -1.79
C TRP A 208 0.12 -16.16 -1.72
N ASN A 209 -0.81 -16.77 -0.96
CA ASN A 209 -0.97 -18.21 -0.90
C ASN A 209 -2.32 -18.60 -1.52
N ILE A 210 -2.29 -19.40 -2.59
CA ILE A 210 -3.48 -19.90 -3.27
C ILE A 210 -3.88 -21.26 -2.70
N PRO A 211 -5.02 -21.39 -2.02
CA PRO A 211 -5.58 -22.67 -1.71
C PRO A 211 -6.30 -23.24 -2.95
N TYR A 212 -5.75 -24.29 -3.53
CA TYR A 212 -6.32 -25.01 -4.68
C TYR A 212 -6.97 -26.30 -4.20
N ILE A 213 -8.30 -26.33 -4.11
CA ILE A 213 -9.06 -27.49 -3.62
C ILE A 213 -9.34 -28.45 -4.77
N LEU A 214 -8.93 -29.70 -4.61
CA LEU A 214 -9.03 -30.74 -5.64
C LEU A 214 -10.41 -31.39 -5.68
N HIS A 215 -11.02 -31.59 -4.51
CA HIS A 215 -12.35 -32.24 -4.39
C HIS A 215 -13.26 -31.32 -3.59
N ASP A 216 -14.39 -30.94 -4.17
CA ASP A 216 -15.49 -30.32 -3.43
C ASP A 216 -16.13 -31.38 -2.52
N LYS A 217 -16.48 -31.03 -1.30
CA LYS A 217 -17.20 -31.90 -0.37
C LYS A 217 -18.64 -32.08 -0.85
#